data_807fd370a04288dda5befd79bc797ffd
#
_entry.id   807fd370a04288dda5befd79bc797ffd
#
_cell.length_a   1.000
_cell.length_b   1.000
_cell.length_c   1.000
_cell.angle_alpha   90.00
_cell.angle_beta   90.00
_cell.angle_gamma   90.00
#
_symmetry.space_group_name_H-M   'P 1'
#
loop_
_entity.id
_entity.type
_entity.pdbx_description
1 polymer ?
#
loop_
_entity_poly.entity_id
_entity_poly.type
_entity_poly.pdbx_seq_one_letter_code
_entity_poly.pdbx_strand_id
1 'polypeptide(L)'
;MLVRQRRARLSFQVFLVAALLSSIALVGLLVFSNPKRMASKQVVRTIQLLAAAGLREPIEEIASRYEAECGVKVDIQFGGSNSLLSQIKVDRLSTPDLLLAADESYTQQAVESNLAKEVLSIAVQRPCIIVKKDSTIQVRSVDDLMVSGRRLSIGNPDQAAIGKAVRQAFQKIPTADGSNQWQKLESQVSQHGVFKPTVNEVANDVRIGAVDAGIVWTATVSSPAYQDSLRVIELPELSSESEIVSMAVLSSSPQPTEALKFARYVSARNRGLEVFRSHGLEVKDGDDWVARPEINFFCGAVNRSVIEPILEKFQEREGVVVNTVYDGCGILTGRMKTIQNQDQSLGFPDLYMACDRFYLDNVKQWFQEDVDISDIEIVMVVPKGSVLISSPADLLKPGIRVAIGQPDQCTIGALTRRLLERDGIYESLMKKQLDRGETVVEKSSSALLVPDVLTGHVDAAIAYLSDVMPNREKVDIVHFSAGNNVAVQPLSVASNSRHKQLLRRFYEAVYREASSFESKGFHFRHGHEAVSSAERSAAE
;
A
#
# COMPACT_ATOMS: atom_id res chain seq x y z
N MET A 1 35.91 -69.96 38.65
CA MET A 1 36.11 -69.10 37.45
C MET A 1 34.92 -69.13 36.45
N LEU A 2 34.21 -70.24 36.34
CA LEU A 2 33.09 -70.43 35.38
C LEU A 2 31.80 -69.62 35.68
N VAL A 3 31.49 -69.25 36.91
CA VAL A 3 30.27 -68.49 37.27
C VAL A 3 30.37 -66.99 36.90
N ARG A 4 31.58 -66.39 36.90
CA ARG A 4 31.80 -64.98 36.46
C ARG A 4 31.66 -64.79 34.95
N GLN A 5 32.03 -65.78 34.15
CA GLN A 5 31.89 -65.68 32.67
C GLN A 5 30.41 -65.81 32.20
N ARG A 6 29.58 -66.57 32.91
CA ARG A 6 28.15 -66.66 32.58
C ARG A 6 27.38 -65.34 32.89
N ARG A 7 27.72 -64.65 34.01
CA ARG A 7 27.10 -63.37 34.32
C ARG A 7 27.49 -62.24 33.33
N ALA A 8 28.75 -62.21 32.88
CA ALA A 8 29.22 -61.24 31.90
C ALA A 8 28.56 -61.46 30.51
N ARG A 9 28.36 -62.72 30.09
CA ARG A 9 27.63 -63.01 28.82
C ARG A 9 26.13 -62.67 28.90
N LEU A 10 25.50 -62.87 30.03
CA LEU A 10 24.08 -62.53 30.23
C LEU A 10 23.85 -61.01 30.22
N SER A 11 24.76 -60.26 30.88
CA SER A 11 24.68 -58.79 30.89
C SER A 11 24.94 -58.18 29.50
N PHE A 12 25.84 -58.77 28.70
CA PHE A 12 26.13 -58.32 27.33
C PHE A 12 24.97 -58.64 26.38
N GLN A 13 24.31 -59.80 26.54
CA GLN A 13 23.10 -60.11 25.74
C GLN A 13 21.91 -59.23 26.11
N VAL A 14 21.73 -58.89 27.39
CA VAL A 14 20.68 -57.94 27.81
C VAL A 14 20.94 -56.55 27.28
N PHE A 15 22.20 -56.13 27.25
CA PHE A 15 22.60 -54.84 26.69
C PHE A 15 22.37 -54.75 25.16
N LEU A 16 22.69 -55.84 24.43
CA LEU A 16 22.45 -55.95 22.99
C LEU A 16 20.95 -55.94 22.67
N VAL A 17 20.11 -56.62 23.41
CA VAL A 17 18.65 -56.63 23.25
C VAL A 17 18.09 -55.25 23.56
N ALA A 18 18.54 -54.59 24.62
CA ALA A 18 18.10 -53.23 24.97
C ALA A 18 18.50 -52.20 23.88
N ALA A 19 19.72 -52.33 23.36
CA ALA A 19 20.18 -51.47 22.26
C ALA A 19 19.41 -51.71 20.96
N LEU A 20 19.05 -52.96 20.65
CA LEU A 20 18.25 -53.32 19.50
C LEU A 20 16.80 -52.77 19.63
N LEU A 21 16.22 -52.92 20.81
CA LEU A 21 14.87 -52.36 21.10
C LEU A 21 14.85 -50.82 21.07
N SER A 22 15.91 -50.17 21.56
CA SER A 22 16.06 -48.71 21.45
C SER A 22 16.22 -48.26 20.01
N SER A 23 16.96 -48.99 19.20
CA SER A 23 17.13 -48.69 17.76
C SER A 23 15.82 -48.90 17.00
N ILE A 24 15.05 -49.94 17.30
CA ILE A 24 13.73 -50.19 16.70
C ILE A 24 12.74 -49.11 17.14
N ALA A 25 12.77 -48.68 18.42
CA ALA A 25 11.95 -47.56 18.90
C ALA A 25 12.32 -46.23 18.24
N LEU A 26 13.62 -45.98 18.01
CA LEU A 26 14.11 -44.75 17.31
C LEU A 26 13.70 -44.77 15.84
N VAL A 27 13.82 -45.91 15.15
CA VAL A 27 13.36 -46.08 13.76
C VAL A 27 11.84 -45.98 13.70
N GLY A 28 11.12 -46.53 14.64
CA GLY A 28 9.67 -46.37 14.78
C GLY A 28 9.29 -44.90 15.00
N LEU A 29 9.98 -44.19 15.91
CA LEU A 29 9.77 -42.74 16.08
C LEU A 29 10.10 -41.93 14.82
N LEU A 30 11.18 -42.25 14.10
CA LEU A 30 11.53 -41.60 12.83
C LEU A 30 10.55 -41.92 11.69
N VAL A 31 9.95 -43.10 11.68
CA VAL A 31 8.93 -43.49 10.70
C VAL A 31 7.56 -42.89 11.06
N PHE A 32 7.24 -42.76 12.37
CA PHE A 32 6.00 -42.11 12.82
C PHE A 32 6.10 -40.59 12.97
N SER A 33 7.32 -40.05 13.14
CA SER A 33 7.57 -38.60 13.12
C SER A 33 7.85 -38.02 11.72
N ASN A 34 7.94 -38.88 10.68
CA ASN A 34 7.66 -38.38 9.34
C ASN A 34 6.15 -38.10 9.32
N PRO A 35 5.72 -36.83 9.37
CA PRO A 35 4.38 -36.53 8.97
C PRO A 35 4.36 -37.03 7.52
N LYS A 36 3.69 -38.19 7.26
CA LYS A 36 3.18 -38.43 5.94
C LYS A 36 2.71 -37.03 5.54
N ARG A 37 3.35 -36.46 4.52
CA ARG A 37 2.64 -35.52 3.67
C ARG A 37 1.34 -36.26 3.35
N MET A 38 0.33 -36.09 4.20
CA MET A 38 -1.01 -36.11 3.71
C MET A 38 -0.87 -35.16 2.52
N ALA A 39 -0.93 -35.70 1.34
CA ALA A 39 -1.38 -34.93 0.21
C ALA A 39 -2.73 -34.42 0.70
N SER A 40 -2.72 -33.26 1.39
CA SER A 40 -3.90 -32.45 1.51
C SER A 40 -4.32 -32.40 0.06
N LYS A 41 -5.49 -32.92 -0.26
CA LYS A 41 -6.15 -32.54 -1.52
C LYS A 41 -5.92 -31.04 -1.55
N GLN A 42 -5.03 -30.63 -2.42
CA GLN A 42 -4.74 -29.23 -2.61
C GLN A 42 -6.10 -28.70 -3.00
N VAL A 43 -6.78 -28.08 -2.05
CA VAL A 43 -8.03 -27.37 -2.34
C VAL A 43 -7.57 -26.37 -3.38
N VAL A 44 -7.88 -26.63 -4.62
CA VAL A 44 -7.53 -25.73 -5.73
C VAL A 44 -8.22 -24.43 -5.34
N ARG A 45 -7.43 -23.49 -4.86
CA ARG A 45 -7.94 -22.17 -4.49
C ARG A 45 -8.35 -21.52 -5.80
N THR A 46 -9.60 -21.12 -5.88
CA THR A 46 -10.15 -20.45 -7.04
C THR A 46 -10.47 -19.03 -6.65
N ILE A 47 -9.87 -18.07 -7.35
CA ILE A 47 -10.17 -16.64 -7.20
C ILE A 47 -11.36 -16.31 -8.09
N GLN A 48 -12.37 -15.63 -7.56
CA GLN A 48 -13.54 -15.17 -8.30
C GLN A 48 -13.33 -13.71 -8.72
N LEU A 49 -13.21 -13.47 -10.02
CA LEU A 49 -12.98 -12.16 -10.60
C LEU A 49 -14.20 -11.69 -11.42
N LEU A 50 -14.71 -10.52 -11.10
CA LEU A 50 -15.63 -9.78 -11.95
C LEU A 50 -14.84 -8.82 -12.83
N ALA A 51 -14.87 -8.95 -14.15
CA ALA A 51 -14.02 -8.18 -15.06
C ALA A 51 -14.82 -7.47 -16.16
N ALA A 52 -14.43 -6.24 -16.45
CA ALA A 52 -14.96 -5.50 -17.59
C ALA A 52 -14.73 -6.25 -18.90
N ALA A 53 -15.77 -6.44 -19.70
CA ALA A 53 -15.75 -7.28 -20.90
C ALA A 53 -14.70 -6.85 -21.95
N GLY A 54 -14.37 -5.56 -22.02
CA GLY A 54 -13.32 -5.03 -22.90
C GLY A 54 -11.91 -5.47 -22.55
N LEU A 55 -11.70 -6.04 -21.36
CA LEU A 55 -10.40 -6.51 -20.88
C LEU A 55 -10.30 -8.05 -20.92
N ARG A 56 -11.24 -8.72 -21.61
CA ARG A 56 -11.32 -10.19 -21.66
C ARG A 56 -9.99 -10.85 -22.05
N GLU A 57 -9.49 -10.52 -23.23
CA GLU A 57 -8.31 -11.20 -23.77
C GLU A 57 -7.07 -11.06 -22.87
N PRO A 58 -6.66 -9.84 -22.47
CA PRO A 58 -5.50 -9.71 -21.60
C PRO A 58 -5.68 -10.37 -20.24
N ILE A 59 -6.87 -10.32 -19.64
CA ILE A 59 -7.04 -10.88 -18.29
C ILE A 59 -7.16 -12.41 -18.31
N GLU A 60 -7.73 -13.02 -19.36
CA GLU A 60 -7.73 -14.48 -19.54
C GLU A 60 -6.30 -15.01 -19.73
N GLU A 61 -5.46 -14.30 -20.51
CA GLU A 61 -4.04 -14.65 -20.67
C GLU A 61 -3.28 -14.54 -19.33
N ILE A 62 -3.48 -13.44 -18.59
CA ILE A 62 -2.85 -13.23 -17.28
C ILE A 62 -3.29 -14.32 -16.30
N ALA A 63 -4.57 -14.65 -16.25
CA ALA A 63 -5.12 -15.69 -15.39
C ALA A 63 -4.50 -17.07 -15.70
N SER A 64 -4.36 -17.41 -16.98
CA SER A 64 -3.73 -18.65 -17.42
C SER A 64 -2.24 -18.70 -17.01
N ARG A 65 -1.50 -17.60 -17.20
CA ARG A 65 -0.09 -17.51 -16.77
C ARG A 65 0.05 -17.63 -15.26
N TYR A 66 -0.85 -16.99 -14.50
CA TYR A 66 -0.86 -17.05 -13.02
C TYR A 66 -1.17 -18.46 -12.51
N GLU A 67 -2.15 -19.15 -13.13
CA GLU A 67 -2.46 -20.54 -12.79
C GLU A 67 -1.25 -21.45 -13.05
N ALA A 68 -0.57 -21.28 -14.18
CA ALA A 68 0.64 -22.05 -14.53
C ALA A 68 1.81 -21.77 -13.56
N GLU A 69 2.00 -20.52 -13.12
CA GLU A 69 3.11 -20.11 -12.27
C GLU A 69 2.83 -20.34 -10.77
N CYS A 70 1.61 -20.09 -10.32
CA CYS A 70 1.23 -20.09 -8.91
C CYS A 70 0.32 -21.26 -8.49
N GLY A 71 -0.24 -22.03 -9.46
CA GLY A 71 -1.16 -23.15 -9.17
C GLY A 71 -2.52 -22.72 -8.64
N VAL A 72 -2.93 -21.46 -8.88
CA VAL A 72 -4.19 -20.88 -8.41
C VAL A 72 -5.06 -20.55 -9.61
N LYS A 73 -6.24 -21.14 -9.67
CA LYS A 73 -7.22 -20.90 -10.74
C LYS A 73 -7.93 -19.56 -10.51
N VAL A 74 -8.23 -18.84 -11.59
CA VAL A 74 -9.05 -17.63 -11.59
C VAL A 74 -10.29 -17.87 -12.45
N ASP A 75 -11.46 -17.87 -11.83
CA ASP A 75 -12.75 -17.90 -12.53
C ASP A 75 -13.22 -16.48 -12.81
N ILE A 76 -13.52 -16.18 -14.06
CA ILE A 76 -13.79 -14.81 -14.50
C ILE A 76 -15.21 -14.69 -15.03
N GLN A 77 -15.98 -13.77 -14.45
CA GLN A 77 -17.26 -13.34 -14.98
C GLN A 77 -17.10 -11.99 -15.68
N PHE A 78 -17.55 -11.89 -16.93
CA PHE A 78 -17.45 -10.66 -17.72
C PHE A 78 -18.76 -9.89 -17.79
N GLY A 79 -18.66 -8.55 -17.77
CA GLY A 79 -19.81 -7.66 -17.87
C GLY A 79 -19.40 -6.20 -18.08
N GLY A 80 -20.37 -5.30 -18.17
CA GLY A 80 -20.12 -3.86 -18.09
C GLY A 80 -19.75 -3.46 -16.65
N SER A 81 -18.81 -2.53 -16.48
CA SER A 81 -18.27 -2.18 -15.15
C SER A 81 -19.35 -1.77 -14.15
N ASN A 82 -20.35 -0.97 -14.60
CA ASN A 82 -21.46 -0.57 -13.72
C ASN A 82 -22.40 -1.73 -13.38
N SER A 83 -22.67 -2.61 -14.35
CA SER A 83 -23.50 -3.81 -14.11
C SER A 83 -22.85 -4.72 -13.07
N LEU A 84 -21.53 -4.93 -13.16
CA LEU A 84 -20.78 -5.73 -12.19
C LEU A 84 -20.77 -5.09 -10.80
N LEU A 85 -20.56 -3.78 -10.70
CA LEU A 85 -20.63 -3.08 -9.43
C LEU A 85 -22.05 -3.13 -8.83
N SER A 86 -23.09 -3.01 -9.67
CA SER A 86 -24.48 -3.13 -9.22
C SER A 86 -24.79 -4.53 -8.72
N GLN A 87 -24.24 -5.58 -9.37
CA GLN A 87 -24.34 -6.96 -8.90
C GLN A 87 -23.72 -7.11 -7.51
N ILE A 88 -22.51 -6.57 -7.27
CA ILE A 88 -21.86 -6.60 -5.95
C ILE A 88 -22.72 -5.91 -4.88
N LYS A 89 -23.37 -4.79 -5.22
CA LYS A 89 -24.21 -4.04 -4.28
C LYS A 89 -25.48 -4.82 -3.87
N VAL A 90 -26.03 -5.62 -4.76
CA VAL A 90 -27.33 -6.31 -4.58
C VAL A 90 -27.15 -7.74 -4.10
N ASP A 91 -26.23 -8.48 -4.71
CA ASP A 91 -26.02 -9.91 -4.41
C ASP A 91 -25.08 -10.10 -3.22
N ARG A 92 -25.67 -10.27 -2.05
CA ARG A 92 -24.94 -10.54 -0.80
C ARG A 92 -24.56 -12.02 -0.62
N LEU A 93 -25.02 -12.89 -1.50
CA LEU A 93 -24.77 -14.33 -1.41
C LEU A 93 -23.52 -14.73 -2.21
N SER A 94 -23.27 -14.06 -3.34
CA SER A 94 -22.00 -14.25 -4.04
C SER A 94 -20.90 -13.42 -3.36
N THR A 95 -19.76 -14.04 -3.16
CA THR A 95 -18.58 -13.42 -2.52
C THR A 95 -17.42 -13.37 -3.51
N PRO A 96 -17.51 -12.56 -4.58
CA PRO A 96 -16.39 -12.40 -5.47
C PRO A 96 -15.20 -11.79 -4.73
N ASP A 97 -13.98 -12.14 -5.18
CA ASP A 97 -12.75 -11.68 -4.57
C ASP A 97 -12.30 -10.31 -5.12
N LEU A 98 -12.52 -10.10 -6.43
CA LEU A 98 -11.95 -8.98 -7.17
C LEU A 98 -12.96 -8.36 -8.15
N LEU A 99 -12.82 -7.04 -8.35
CA LEU A 99 -13.46 -6.29 -9.41
C LEU A 99 -12.39 -5.63 -10.29
N LEU A 100 -12.32 -5.97 -11.57
CA LEU A 100 -11.51 -5.28 -12.58
C LEU A 100 -12.42 -4.38 -13.41
N ALA A 101 -12.32 -3.07 -13.21
CA ALA A 101 -13.12 -2.08 -13.91
C ALA A 101 -12.34 -1.38 -15.03
N ALA A 102 -13.03 -1.01 -16.08
CA ALA A 102 -12.48 -0.24 -17.19
C ALA A 102 -12.46 1.30 -16.94
N ASP A 103 -12.92 1.72 -15.77
CA ASP A 103 -12.92 3.10 -15.31
C ASP A 103 -12.83 3.05 -13.77
N GLU A 104 -11.84 3.73 -13.21
CA GLU A 104 -11.53 3.67 -11.76
C GLU A 104 -12.63 4.24 -10.88
N SER A 105 -13.54 5.09 -11.42
CA SER A 105 -14.67 5.61 -10.64
C SER A 105 -15.56 4.49 -10.08
N TYR A 106 -15.62 3.33 -10.74
CA TYR A 106 -16.38 2.19 -10.23
C TYR A 106 -15.67 1.49 -9.06
N THR A 107 -14.35 1.40 -9.08
CA THR A 107 -13.59 0.87 -7.95
C THR A 107 -13.56 1.86 -6.78
N GLN A 108 -13.50 3.17 -7.05
CA GLN A 108 -13.64 4.22 -6.05
C GLN A 108 -15.01 4.18 -5.38
N GLN A 109 -16.11 4.07 -6.15
CA GLN A 109 -17.45 3.89 -5.60
C GLN A 109 -17.57 2.62 -4.73
N ALA A 110 -16.85 1.54 -5.10
CA ALA A 110 -16.81 0.35 -4.26
C ALA A 110 -16.12 0.62 -2.91
N VAL A 111 -15.04 1.41 -2.90
CA VAL A 111 -14.34 1.83 -1.65
C VAL A 111 -15.24 2.74 -0.82
N GLU A 112 -15.85 3.77 -1.41
CA GLU A 112 -16.76 4.71 -0.73
C GLU A 112 -17.97 4.00 -0.11
N SER A 113 -18.44 2.93 -0.78
CA SER A 113 -19.54 2.08 -0.31
C SER A 113 -19.08 0.97 0.67
N ASN A 114 -17.81 0.96 1.10
CA ASN A 114 -17.19 -0.09 1.94
C ASN A 114 -17.25 -1.50 1.33
N LEU A 115 -17.41 -1.63 0.01
CA LEU A 115 -17.41 -2.90 -0.71
C LEU A 115 -16.02 -3.35 -1.13
N ALA A 116 -15.03 -2.45 -1.12
CA ALA A 116 -13.63 -2.73 -1.43
C ALA A 116 -12.70 -1.99 -0.45
N LYS A 117 -11.46 -2.44 -0.34
CA LYS A 117 -10.43 -1.81 0.52
C LYS A 117 -9.23 -1.33 -0.26
N GLU A 118 -8.64 -2.17 -1.07
CA GLU A 118 -7.45 -1.86 -1.86
C GLU A 118 -7.84 -1.72 -3.33
N VAL A 119 -7.25 -0.71 -3.99
CA VAL A 119 -7.38 -0.47 -5.43
C VAL A 119 -5.99 -0.36 -6.04
N LEU A 120 -5.77 -1.08 -7.13
CA LEU A 120 -4.53 -1.06 -7.89
C LEU A 120 -4.83 -0.52 -9.29
N SER A 121 -4.20 0.60 -9.66
CA SER A 121 -4.27 1.16 -11.01
C SER A 121 -3.39 0.34 -11.95
N ILE A 122 -3.90 0.03 -13.16
CA ILE A 122 -3.26 -0.92 -14.07
C ILE A 122 -2.85 -0.25 -15.37
N ALA A 123 -3.80 0.39 -16.06
CA ALA A 123 -3.59 0.93 -17.40
C ALA A 123 -4.48 2.14 -17.65
N VAL A 124 -4.18 2.86 -18.72
CA VAL A 124 -5.03 3.93 -19.26
C VAL A 124 -5.60 3.47 -20.59
N GLN A 125 -6.86 3.80 -20.83
CA GLN A 125 -7.50 3.59 -22.12
C GLN A 125 -8.25 4.83 -22.57
N ARG A 126 -8.34 5.00 -23.89
CA ARG A 126 -8.96 6.17 -24.52
C ARG A 126 -10.08 5.72 -25.46
N PRO A 127 -11.20 6.45 -25.52
CA PRO A 127 -12.25 6.20 -26.50
C PRO A 127 -11.77 6.54 -27.92
N CYS A 128 -12.22 5.76 -28.90
CA CYS A 128 -12.01 6.03 -30.32
C CYS A 128 -13.25 5.63 -31.12
N ILE A 129 -13.40 6.21 -32.29
CA ILE A 129 -14.44 5.81 -33.26
C ILE A 129 -13.91 4.64 -34.07
N ILE A 130 -14.78 3.67 -34.33
CA ILE A 130 -14.48 2.54 -35.21
C ILE A 130 -15.47 2.48 -36.38
N VAL A 131 -14.95 2.08 -37.52
CA VAL A 131 -15.70 1.74 -38.73
C VAL A 131 -15.11 0.45 -39.30
N LYS A 132 -15.84 -0.21 -40.24
CA LYS A 132 -15.24 -1.33 -40.99
C LYS A 132 -13.99 -0.87 -41.74
N LYS A 133 -13.02 -1.77 -41.89
CA LYS A 133 -11.72 -1.47 -42.51
C LYS A 133 -11.85 -0.95 -43.93
N ASP A 134 -12.79 -1.48 -44.69
CA ASP A 134 -13.14 -1.12 -46.07
C ASP A 134 -14.11 0.05 -46.20
N SER A 135 -14.55 0.62 -45.10
CA SER A 135 -15.49 1.75 -45.08
C SER A 135 -14.86 3.03 -45.63
N THR A 136 -15.61 3.76 -46.46
CA THR A 136 -15.25 5.09 -46.97
C THR A 136 -15.66 6.21 -46.01
N ILE A 137 -16.27 5.91 -44.87
CA ILE A 137 -16.72 6.89 -43.90
C ILE A 137 -15.51 7.66 -43.36
N GLN A 138 -15.62 8.99 -43.41
CA GLN A 138 -14.69 9.93 -42.78
C GLN A 138 -15.41 10.63 -41.63
N VAL A 139 -14.75 10.76 -40.49
CA VAL A 139 -15.22 11.52 -39.34
C VAL A 139 -14.10 12.44 -38.91
N ARG A 140 -14.31 13.75 -39.02
CA ARG A 140 -13.33 14.80 -38.68
C ARG A 140 -13.81 15.64 -37.50
N SER A 141 -15.10 15.54 -37.17
CA SER A 141 -15.76 16.23 -36.09
C SER A 141 -16.84 15.38 -35.49
N VAL A 142 -17.33 15.78 -34.32
CA VAL A 142 -18.48 15.13 -33.68
C VAL A 142 -19.73 15.22 -34.58
N ASP A 143 -19.92 16.32 -35.30
CA ASP A 143 -21.05 16.49 -36.21
C ASP A 143 -20.96 15.53 -37.42
N ASP A 144 -19.76 15.21 -37.93
CA ASP A 144 -19.59 14.20 -38.97
C ASP A 144 -20.02 12.80 -38.52
N LEU A 145 -19.89 12.50 -37.23
CA LEU A 145 -20.37 11.23 -36.67
C LEU A 145 -21.91 11.17 -36.68
N MET A 146 -22.56 12.30 -36.51
CA MET A 146 -23.99 12.44 -36.37
C MET A 146 -24.74 12.83 -37.66
N VAL A 147 -24.21 12.48 -38.82
CA VAL A 147 -24.89 12.66 -40.09
C VAL A 147 -26.19 11.86 -40.11
N SER A 148 -27.28 12.51 -40.59
CA SER A 148 -28.61 11.90 -40.64
C SER A 148 -28.63 10.51 -41.29
N GLY A 149 -29.30 9.56 -40.65
CA GLY A 149 -29.44 8.19 -41.10
C GLY A 149 -28.23 7.30 -40.84
N ARG A 150 -27.12 7.80 -40.26
CA ARG A 150 -26.00 6.96 -39.86
C ARG A 150 -26.38 6.10 -38.67
N ARG A 151 -26.18 4.79 -38.83
CA ARG A 151 -26.44 3.81 -37.76
C ARG A 151 -25.24 3.73 -36.85
N LEU A 152 -25.44 3.94 -35.53
CA LEU A 152 -24.39 3.96 -34.54
C LEU A 152 -24.62 2.89 -33.46
N SER A 153 -23.56 2.23 -33.04
CA SER A 153 -23.55 1.40 -31.84
C SER A 153 -22.64 2.05 -30.78
N ILE A 154 -23.18 2.25 -29.59
CA ILE A 154 -22.49 2.92 -28.49
C ILE A 154 -22.73 2.13 -27.19
N GLY A 155 -21.75 2.15 -26.29
CA GLY A 155 -21.94 1.58 -24.95
C GLY A 155 -23.07 2.28 -24.20
N ASN A 156 -23.92 1.51 -23.54
CA ASN A 156 -24.96 2.08 -22.67
C ASN A 156 -24.28 2.81 -21.49
N PRO A 157 -24.50 4.12 -21.31
CA PRO A 157 -23.85 4.91 -20.26
C PRO A 157 -24.11 4.41 -18.83
N ASP A 158 -25.22 3.72 -18.63
CA ASP A 158 -25.64 3.23 -17.32
C ASP A 158 -25.20 1.78 -17.06
N GLN A 159 -24.49 1.16 -18.02
CA GLN A 159 -24.02 -0.23 -17.92
C GLN A 159 -22.53 -0.37 -18.19
N ALA A 160 -22.00 0.32 -19.21
CA ALA A 160 -20.65 0.20 -19.69
C ALA A 160 -19.83 1.47 -19.45
N ALA A 161 -18.58 1.31 -18.99
CA ALA A 161 -17.65 2.42 -18.77
C ALA A 161 -17.45 3.28 -20.04
N ILE A 162 -17.32 2.64 -21.22
CA ILE A 162 -17.18 3.36 -22.49
C ILE A 162 -18.37 4.29 -22.76
N GLY A 163 -19.59 3.86 -22.46
CA GLY A 163 -20.80 4.69 -22.63
C GLY A 163 -20.78 5.89 -21.69
N LYS A 164 -20.37 5.70 -20.45
CA LYS A 164 -20.19 6.78 -19.47
C LYS A 164 -19.15 7.79 -19.95
N ALA A 165 -17.99 7.34 -20.38
CA ALA A 165 -16.91 8.19 -20.89
C ALA A 165 -17.36 9.01 -22.09
N VAL A 166 -18.05 8.39 -23.05
CA VAL A 166 -18.62 9.09 -24.23
C VAL A 166 -19.65 10.14 -23.80
N ARG A 167 -20.56 9.80 -22.88
CA ARG A 167 -21.55 10.75 -22.35
C ARG A 167 -20.85 11.96 -21.72
N GLN A 168 -19.85 11.74 -20.88
CA GLN A 168 -19.11 12.80 -20.20
C GLN A 168 -18.34 13.69 -21.21
N ALA A 169 -17.66 13.10 -22.20
CA ALA A 169 -16.96 13.83 -23.26
C ALA A 169 -17.93 14.75 -24.02
N PHE A 170 -19.04 14.20 -24.48
CA PHE A 170 -19.97 14.92 -25.37
C PHE A 170 -20.88 15.91 -24.62
N GLN A 171 -21.11 15.74 -23.32
CA GLN A 171 -21.78 16.73 -22.48
C GLN A 171 -20.99 18.03 -22.33
N LYS A 172 -19.65 17.97 -22.44
CA LYS A 172 -18.77 19.15 -22.37
C LYS A 172 -18.81 20.00 -23.64
N ILE A 173 -19.35 19.48 -24.75
CA ILE A 173 -19.35 20.15 -26.06
C ILE A 173 -20.75 20.80 -26.27
N PRO A 174 -20.85 22.15 -26.21
CA PRO A 174 -22.13 22.85 -26.44
C PRO A 174 -22.50 22.83 -27.91
N THR A 175 -23.78 22.90 -28.18
CA THR A 175 -24.32 23.06 -29.54
C THR A 175 -24.96 24.46 -29.73
N ALA A 176 -25.14 24.87 -30.96
CA ALA A 176 -25.66 26.21 -31.29
C ALA A 176 -27.10 26.49 -30.79
N ASP A 177 -27.86 25.43 -30.53
CA ASP A 177 -29.25 25.51 -30.03
C ASP A 177 -29.33 25.49 -28.49
N GLY A 178 -28.19 25.54 -27.79
CA GLY A 178 -28.14 25.54 -26.33
C GLY A 178 -28.20 24.15 -25.68
N SER A 179 -28.31 23.09 -26.48
CA SER A 179 -28.13 21.69 -26.03
C SER A 179 -26.66 21.33 -25.99
N ASN A 180 -26.32 20.06 -25.76
CA ASN A 180 -24.97 19.53 -25.89
C ASN A 180 -24.88 18.37 -26.90
N GLN A 181 -23.69 18.02 -27.32
CA GLN A 181 -23.49 16.98 -28.33
C GLN A 181 -23.94 15.58 -27.86
N TRP A 182 -23.96 15.31 -26.55
CA TRP A 182 -24.54 14.07 -26.02
C TRP A 182 -26.02 13.93 -26.33
N GLN A 183 -26.83 14.98 -26.12
CA GLN A 183 -28.26 14.94 -26.38
C GLN A 183 -28.58 14.65 -27.85
N LYS A 184 -27.78 15.22 -28.78
CA LYS A 184 -27.92 14.91 -30.21
C LYS A 184 -27.55 13.45 -30.52
N LEU A 185 -26.40 12.98 -29.97
CA LEU A 185 -25.97 11.61 -30.14
C LEU A 185 -26.97 10.59 -29.59
N GLU A 186 -27.47 10.84 -28.39
CA GLU A 186 -28.49 9.99 -27.73
C GLU A 186 -29.76 9.90 -28.56
N SER A 187 -30.20 11.03 -29.10
CA SER A 187 -31.38 11.09 -30.00
C SER A 187 -31.15 10.27 -31.27
N GLN A 188 -29.96 10.43 -31.91
CA GLN A 188 -29.64 9.69 -33.12
C GLN A 188 -29.52 8.18 -32.87
N VAL A 189 -28.84 7.79 -31.79
CA VAL A 189 -28.68 6.36 -31.42
C VAL A 189 -30.05 5.75 -31.12
N SER A 190 -30.94 6.49 -30.45
CA SER A 190 -32.29 6.02 -30.16
C SER A 190 -33.16 5.82 -31.42
N GLN A 191 -32.93 6.61 -32.49
CA GLN A 191 -33.67 6.57 -33.73
C GLN A 191 -33.10 5.61 -34.77
N HIS A 192 -31.76 5.55 -34.91
CA HIS A 192 -31.04 4.89 -35.99
C HIS A 192 -29.90 3.99 -35.52
N GLY A 193 -29.74 3.76 -34.22
CA GLY A 193 -28.62 3.02 -33.64
C GLY A 193 -29.05 2.07 -32.52
N VAL A 194 -28.07 1.73 -31.69
CA VAL A 194 -28.28 0.84 -30.54
C VAL A 194 -27.30 1.13 -29.40
N PHE A 195 -27.80 1.07 -28.18
CA PHE A 195 -27.00 1.05 -26.96
C PHE A 195 -26.68 -0.38 -26.55
N LYS A 196 -25.42 -0.68 -26.25
CA LYS A 196 -24.94 -2.01 -25.90
C LYS A 196 -24.42 -2.07 -24.46
N PRO A 197 -24.65 -3.17 -23.74
CA PRO A 197 -24.16 -3.35 -22.38
C PRO A 197 -22.65 -3.49 -22.28
N THR A 198 -21.95 -3.85 -23.36
CA THR A 198 -20.50 -4.03 -23.38
C THR A 198 -19.84 -3.44 -24.62
N VAL A 199 -18.56 -3.06 -24.51
CA VAL A 199 -17.76 -2.53 -25.61
C VAL A 199 -17.53 -3.57 -26.72
N ASN A 200 -17.44 -4.83 -26.38
CA ASN A 200 -17.25 -5.91 -27.36
C ASN A 200 -18.48 -6.11 -28.26
N GLU A 201 -19.67 -5.91 -27.72
CA GLU A 201 -20.89 -5.91 -28.53
C GLU A 201 -20.93 -4.75 -29.51
N VAL A 202 -20.48 -3.54 -29.09
CA VAL A 202 -20.32 -2.40 -29.99
C VAL A 202 -19.37 -2.72 -31.14
N ALA A 203 -18.16 -3.22 -30.82
CA ALA A 203 -17.16 -3.61 -31.83
C ALA A 203 -17.70 -4.67 -32.79
N ASN A 204 -18.45 -5.64 -32.26
CA ASN A 204 -19.01 -6.71 -33.06
C ASN A 204 -20.10 -6.23 -34.03
N ASP A 205 -20.99 -5.31 -33.62
CA ASP A 205 -22.01 -4.70 -34.48
C ASP A 205 -21.37 -4.01 -35.70
N VAL A 206 -20.29 -3.25 -35.48
CA VAL A 206 -19.54 -2.61 -36.58
C VAL A 206 -18.88 -3.65 -37.48
N ARG A 207 -18.23 -4.66 -36.89
CA ARG A 207 -17.54 -5.72 -37.62
C ARG A 207 -18.45 -6.47 -38.59
N ILE A 208 -19.64 -6.83 -38.15
CA ILE A 208 -20.63 -7.56 -39.00
C ILE A 208 -21.41 -6.61 -39.93
N GLY A 209 -21.26 -5.28 -39.81
CA GLY A 209 -21.96 -4.28 -40.62
C GLY A 209 -23.43 -4.05 -40.21
N ALA A 210 -23.81 -4.45 -39.00
CA ALA A 210 -25.13 -4.13 -38.45
C ALA A 210 -25.31 -2.62 -38.25
N VAL A 211 -24.22 -1.90 -37.98
CA VAL A 211 -24.13 -0.46 -37.89
C VAL A 211 -22.96 0.09 -38.72
N ASP A 212 -22.96 1.40 -38.95
CA ASP A 212 -22.00 2.07 -39.79
C ASP A 212 -20.73 2.51 -39.03
N ALA A 213 -20.89 2.87 -37.74
CA ALA A 213 -19.78 3.23 -36.85
C ALA A 213 -20.15 2.91 -35.38
N GLY A 214 -19.12 2.87 -34.55
CA GLY A 214 -19.27 2.72 -33.09
C GLY A 214 -18.18 3.46 -32.35
N ILE A 215 -18.32 3.57 -31.03
CA ILE A 215 -17.29 4.12 -30.14
C ILE A 215 -16.87 3.05 -29.16
N VAL A 216 -15.55 2.74 -29.15
CA VAL A 216 -14.93 1.71 -28.32
C VAL A 216 -13.64 2.25 -27.68
N TRP A 217 -12.99 1.46 -26.86
CA TRP A 217 -11.63 1.75 -26.40
C TRP A 217 -10.62 1.42 -27.50
N THR A 218 -9.54 2.21 -27.60
CA THR A 218 -8.44 1.98 -28.56
C THR A 218 -7.90 0.56 -28.46
N ALA A 219 -7.70 0.05 -27.25
CA ALA A 219 -7.23 -1.32 -27.01
C ALA A 219 -8.18 -2.39 -27.56
N THR A 220 -9.48 -2.13 -27.62
CA THR A 220 -10.45 -3.11 -28.19
C THR A 220 -10.11 -3.44 -29.65
N VAL A 221 -9.64 -2.46 -30.40
CA VAL A 221 -9.32 -2.65 -31.83
C VAL A 221 -8.01 -3.41 -32.02
N SER A 222 -7.10 -3.35 -31.08
CA SER A 222 -5.81 -4.08 -31.11
C SER A 222 -6.00 -5.58 -30.90
N SER A 223 -7.19 -6.01 -30.47
CA SER A 223 -7.54 -7.42 -30.30
C SER A 223 -7.49 -8.17 -31.63
N PRO A 224 -6.94 -9.41 -31.68
CA PRO A 224 -6.99 -10.28 -32.85
C PRO A 224 -8.39 -10.46 -33.45
N ALA A 225 -9.44 -10.35 -32.64
CA ALA A 225 -10.83 -10.44 -33.10
C ALA A 225 -11.26 -9.29 -34.01
N TYR A 226 -10.59 -8.12 -33.93
CA TYR A 226 -11.03 -6.89 -34.58
C TYR A 226 -9.98 -6.20 -35.45
N GLN A 227 -8.68 -6.35 -35.19
CA GLN A 227 -7.58 -5.61 -35.83
C GLN A 227 -7.57 -5.69 -37.37
N ASP A 228 -8.02 -6.81 -37.94
CA ASP A 228 -8.05 -7.03 -39.37
C ASP A 228 -9.36 -6.58 -40.04
N SER A 229 -10.39 -6.32 -39.25
CA SER A 229 -11.74 -6.02 -39.75
C SER A 229 -12.21 -4.59 -39.44
N LEU A 230 -11.61 -3.93 -38.46
CA LEU A 230 -11.98 -2.57 -38.05
C LEU A 230 -10.84 -1.57 -38.29
N ARG A 231 -11.21 -0.31 -38.50
CA ARG A 231 -10.31 0.83 -38.61
C ARG A 231 -10.67 1.87 -37.55
N VAL A 232 -9.65 2.36 -36.85
CA VAL A 232 -9.79 3.46 -35.86
C VAL A 232 -9.85 4.81 -36.58
N ILE A 233 -10.71 5.68 -36.09
CA ILE A 233 -10.74 7.10 -36.38
C ILE A 233 -10.59 7.81 -35.03
N GLU A 234 -9.49 8.54 -34.89
CA GLU A 234 -9.26 9.38 -33.73
C GLU A 234 -10.00 10.70 -33.85
N LEU A 235 -10.64 11.12 -32.78
CA LEU A 235 -11.32 12.40 -32.67
C LEU A 235 -10.77 13.12 -31.43
N PRO A 236 -10.22 14.35 -31.55
CA PRO A 236 -9.57 15.04 -30.44
C PRO A 236 -10.46 15.14 -29.19
N GLU A 237 -11.75 15.36 -29.36
CA GLU A 237 -12.74 15.48 -28.29
C GLU A 237 -12.93 14.18 -27.50
N LEU A 238 -12.63 13.03 -28.10
CA LEU A 238 -12.62 11.72 -27.43
C LEU A 238 -11.23 11.35 -26.94
N SER A 239 -10.19 11.66 -27.72
CA SER A 239 -8.82 11.27 -27.36
C SER A 239 -8.27 12.01 -26.14
N SER A 240 -8.83 13.19 -25.82
CA SER A 240 -8.52 13.94 -24.60
C SER A 240 -9.09 13.29 -23.33
N GLU A 241 -10.11 12.47 -23.47
CA GLU A 241 -10.67 11.71 -22.34
C GLU A 241 -9.89 10.42 -22.15
N SER A 242 -9.51 10.15 -20.92
CA SER A 242 -8.81 8.91 -20.56
C SER A 242 -9.37 8.33 -19.28
N GLU A 243 -9.54 7.02 -19.28
CA GLU A 243 -10.03 6.29 -18.12
C GLU A 243 -8.97 5.33 -17.60
N ILE A 244 -8.86 5.23 -16.29
CA ILE A 244 -7.92 4.33 -15.64
C ILE A 244 -8.57 2.97 -15.44
N VAL A 245 -7.96 1.94 -15.98
CA VAL A 245 -8.27 0.54 -15.65
C VAL A 245 -7.73 0.25 -14.26
N SER A 246 -8.59 -0.20 -13.37
CA SER A 246 -8.22 -0.49 -11.99
C SER A 246 -8.83 -1.78 -11.46
N MET A 247 -8.13 -2.42 -10.50
CA MET A 247 -8.57 -3.63 -9.83
C MET A 247 -8.78 -3.36 -8.35
N ALA A 248 -9.98 -3.67 -7.84
CA ALA A 248 -10.32 -3.57 -6.44
C ALA A 248 -10.39 -4.94 -5.77
N VAL A 249 -9.87 -5.03 -4.54
CA VAL A 249 -10.05 -6.21 -3.68
C VAL A 249 -11.31 -6.01 -2.85
N LEU A 250 -12.25 -6.94 -3.00
CA LEU A 250 -13.57 -6.80 -2.37
C LEU A 250 -13.53 -7.15 -0.89
N SER A 251 -14.28 -6.39 -0.09
CA SER A 251 -14.38 -6.59 1.35
C SER A 251 -15.06 -7.91 1.72
N SER A 252 -15.89 -8.45 0.82
CA SER A 252 -16.58 -9.74 0.96
C SER A 252 -15.70 -10.94 0.64
N SER A 253 -14.48 -10.74 0.12
CA SER A 253 -13.58 -11.84 -0.22
C SER A 253 -13.28 -12.72 0.98
N PRO A 254 -13.49 -14.06 0.89
CA PRO A 254 -13.09 -14.99 1.95
C PRO A 254 -11.58 -15.26 1.96
N GLN A 255 -10.85 -14.79 0.93
CA GLN A 255 -9.41 -15.02 0.75
C GLN A 255 -8.66 -13.76 0.28
N PRO A 256 -8.76 -12.66 1.02
CA PRO A 256 -8.29 -11.35 0.54
C PRO A 256 -6.78 -11.30 0.28
N THR A 257 -5.97 -12.06 0.99
CA THR A 257 -4.52 -12.13 0.79
C THR A 257 -4.18 -12.79 -0.55
N GLU A 258 -4.86 -13.86 -0.94
CA GLU A 258 -4.68 -14.50 -2.25
C GLU A 258 -5.21 -13.59 -3.37
N ALA A 259 -6.33 -12.89 -3.14
CA ALA A 259 -6.86 -11.89 -4.07
C ALA A 259 -5.86 -10.74 -4.30
N LEU A 260 -5.27 -10.18 -3.23
CA LEU A 260 -4.21 -9.17 -3.31
C LEU A 260 -2.98 -9.69 -4.04
N LYS A 261 -2.59 -10.93 -3.81
CA LYS A 261 -1.46 -11.55 -4.50
C LYS A 261 -1.70 -11.61 -6.01
N PHE A 262 -2.90 -12.03 -6.45
CA PHE A 262 -3.27 -12.00 -7.87
C PHE A 262 -3.32 -10.56 -8.40
N ALA A 263 -3.92 -9.61 -7.66
CA ALA A 263 -3.96 -8.20 -8.06
C ALA A 263 -2.56 -7.62 -8.26
N ARG A 264 -1.58 -7.96 -7.39
CA ARG A 264 -0.17 -7.59 -7.59
C ARG A 264 0.45 -8.24 -8.82
N TYR A 265 0.09 -9.48 -9.13
CA TYR A 265 0.56 -10.13 -10.36
C TYR A 265 0.04 -9.39 -11.60
N VAL A 266 -1.24 -9.02 -11.60
CA VAL A 266 -1.89 -8.27 -12.68
C VAL A 266 -1.26 -6.89 -12.87
N SER A 267 -0.91 -6.20 -11.78
CA SER A 267 -0.29 -4.86 -11.81
C SER A 267 1.25 -4.88 -11.84
N ALA A 268 1.89 -6.04 -11.94
CA ALA A 268 3.34 -6.13 -11.97
C ALA A 268 3.91 -5.83 -13.36
N ARG A 269 5.01 -5.02 -13.39
CA ARG A 269 5.64 -4.55 -14.63
C ARG A 269 6.20 -5.68 -15.48
N ASN A 270 6.65 -6.77 -14.86
CA ASN A 270 7.24 -7.95 -15.49
C ASN A 270 6.25 -9.13 -15.57
N ARG A 271 4.95 -8.89 -15.41
CA ARG A 271 3.86 -9.90 -15.55
C ARG A 271 2.65 -9.29 -16.24
N GLY A 272 1.60 -8.92 -15.50
CA GLY A 272 0.34 -8.50 -16.10
C GLY A 272 0.46 -7.23 -16.93
N LEU A 273 1.29 -6.24 -16.54
CA LEU A 273 1.45 -5.02 -17.33
C LEU A 273 2.12 -5.27 -18.69
N GLU A 274 3.00 -6.28 -18.82
CA GLU A 274 3.51 -6.68 -20.14
C GLU A 274 2.40 -7.19 -21.04
N VAL A 275 1.48 -8.00 -20.51
CA VAL A 275 0.34 -8.52 -21.25
C VAL A 275 -0.60 -7.39 -21.65
N PHE A 276 -0.96 -6.49 -20.74
CA PHE A 276 -1.80 -5.34 -21.08
C PHE A 276 -1.17 -4.49 -22.18
N ARG A 277 0.14 -4.25 -22.11
CA ARG A 277 0.88 -3.49 -23.15
C ARG A 277 0.86 -4.20 -24.51
N SER A 278 1.04 -5.54 -24.53
CA SER A 278 0.97 -6.30 -25.79
C SER A 278 -0.42 -6.31 -26.43
N HIS A 279 -1.47 -6.10 -25.62
CA HIS A 279 -2.84 -5.89 -26.06
C HIS A 279 -3.20 -4.42 -26.35
N GLY A 280 -2.21 -3.52 -26.44
CA GLY A 280 -2.40 -2.14 -26.89
C GLY A 280 -2.88 -1.16 -25.81
N LEU A 281 -2.82 -1.52 -24.52
CA LEU A 281 -3.13 -0.59 -23.45
C LEU A 281 -1.86 0.20 -23.04
N GLU A 282 -2.04 1.48 -22.69
CA GLU A 282 -1.04 2.29 -22.03
C GLU A 282 -0.99 1.93 -20.55
N VAL A 283 0.09 1.29 -20.09
CA VAL A 283 0.16 0.75 -18.72
C VAL A 283 0.69 1.78 -17.73
N LYS A 284 0.21 1.71 -16.49
CA LYS A 284 0.75 2.45 -15.35
C LYS A 284 2.10 1.86 -14.91
N ASP A 285 2.82 2.58 -14.05
CA ASP A 285 4.00 2.03 -13.38
C ASP A 285 3.56 0.98 -12.33
N GLY A 286 4.36 -0.07 -12.20
CA GLY A 286 4.08 -1.17 -11.29
C GLY A 286 5.34 -1.68 -10.60
N ASP A 287 5.15 -2.46 -9.56
CA ASP A 287 6.23 -3.16 -8.88
C ASP A 287 6.72 -4.37 -9.71
N ASP A 288 7.91 -4.87 -9.42
CA ASP A 288 8.33 -6.17 -9.91
C ASP A 288 7.55 -7.28 -9.18
N TRP A 289 7.11 -8.31 -9.93
CA TRP A 289 6.46 -9.45 -9.33
C TRP A 289 7.40 -10.26 -8.45
N VAL A 290 7.01 -10.42 -7.22
CA VAL A 290 7.59 -11.36 -6.26
C VAL A 290 6.44 -12.05 -5.53
N ALA A 291 6.47 -13.38 -5.45
CA ALA A 291 5.40 -14.16 -4.83
C ALA A 291 5.21 -13.82 -3.34
N ARG A 292 6.29 -13.51 -2.64
CA ARG A 292 6.31 -13.05 -1.25
C ARG A 292 7.35 -11.93 -1.12
N PRO A 293 6.96 -10.66 -1.32
CA PRO A 293 7.85 -9.53 -1.18
C PRO A 293 8.45 -9.43 0.22
N GLU A 294 9.72 -9.04 0.26
CA GLU A 294 10.43 -8.72 1.50
C GLU A 294 10.82 -7.23 1.47
N ILE A 295 10.40 -6.50 2.49
CA ILE A 295 10.58 -5.06 2.63
C ILE A 295 11.52 -4.81 3.81
N ASN A 296 12.55 -4.00 3.63
CA ASN A 296 13.38 -3.49 4.71
C ASN A 296 12.83 -2.15 5.19
N PHE A 297 12.47 -2.06 6.45
CA PHE A 297 11.92 -0.86 7.05
C PHE A 297 12.79 -0.36 8.20
N PHE A 298 13.33 0.85 8.07
CA PHE A 298 13.97 1.56 9.18
C PHE A 298 12.97 2.49 9.83
N CYS A 299 12.72 2.29 11.12
CA CYS A 299 11.70 3.02 11.84
C CYS A 299 12.28 3.61 13.13
N GLY A 300 12.15 4.90 13.32
CA GLY A 300 12.54 5.54 14.58
C GLY A 300 11.79 4.94 15.77
N ALA A 301 12.52 4.60 16.82
CA ALA A 301 12.02 3.80 17.95
C ALA A 301 10.75 4.39 18.62
N VAL A 302 10.58 5.71 18.61
CA VAL A 302 9.38 6.38 19.16
C VAL A 302 8.09 5.91 18.47
N ASN A 303 8.15 5.55 17.19
CA ASN A 303 6.98 5.15 16.38
C ASN A 303 6.56 3.68 16.63
N ARG A 304 7.40 2.88 17.29
CA ARG A 304 7.21 1.43 17.42
C ARG A 304 5.83 1.07 17.97
N SER A 305 5.40 1.74 19.03
CA SER A 305 4.16 1.40 19.74
C SER A 305 2.89 1.53 18.89
N VAL A 306 2.94 2.35 17.84
CA VAL A 306 1.82 2.57 16.92
C VAL A 306 2.03 1.83 15.60
N ILE A 307 3.26 1.78 15.08
CA ILE A 307 3.55 1.20 13.76
C ILE A 307 3.58 -0.33 13.79
N GLU A 308 4.09 -0.97 14.85
CA GLU A 308 4.22 -2.43 14.93
C GLU A 308 2.88 -3.17 14.75
N PRO A 309 1.76 -2.79 15.43
CA PRO A 309 0.47 -3.41 15.19
C PRO A 309 -0.10 -3.18 13.78
N ILE A 310 0.20 -2.03 13.16
CA ILE A 310 -0.21 -1.73 11.77
C ILE A 310 0.55 -2.64 10.80
N LEU A 311 1.86 -2.80 11.01
CA LEU A 311 2.70 -3.69 10.21
C LEU A 311 2.26 -5.15 10.28
N GLU A 312 1.90 -5.65 11.46
CA GLU A 312 1.41 -7.01 11.63
C GLU A 312 0.16 -7.25 10.78
N LYS A 313 -0.83 -6.36 10.87
CA LYS A 313 -2.06 -6.43 10.05
C LYS A 313 -1.74 -6.32 8.55
N PHE A 314 -0.82 -5.42 8.18
CA PHE A 314 -0.42 -5.21 6.80
C PHE A 314 0.28 -6.44 6.20
N GLN A 315 1.22 -7.03 6.93
CA GLN A 315 1.94 -8.24 6.52
C GLN A 315 0.99 -9.41 6.29
N GLU A 316 0.05 -9.62 7.20
CA GLU A 316 -0.98 -10.67 7.08
C GLU A 316 -1.89 -10.40 5.87
N ARG A 317 -2.36 -9.17 5.71
CA ARG A 317 -3.28 -8.76 4.64
C ARG A 317 -2.64 -8.87 3.25
N GLU A 318 -1.40 -8.38 3.08
CA GLU A 318 -0.69 -8.36 1.81
C GLU A 318 0.06 -9.68 1.53
N GLY A 319 0.26 -10.54 2.52
CA GLY A 319 1.06 -11.77 2.39
C GLY A 319 2.55 -11.47 2.13
N VAL A 320 3.10 -10.47 2.82
CA VAL A 320 4.49 -9.97 2.65
C VAL A 320 5.28 -10.12 3.94
N VAL A 321 6.58 -9.91 3.87
CA VAL A 321 7.47 -9.82 5.04
C VAL A 321 8.03 -8.41 5.14
N VAL A 322 7.96 -7.80 6.32
CA VAL A 322 8.60 -6.51 6.60
C VAL A 322 9.64 -6.70 7.69
N ASN A 323 10.90 -6.62 7.30
CA ASN A 323 12.07 -6.68 8.18
C ASN A 323 12.28 -5.29 8.79
N THR A 324 11.78 -5.06 10.01
CA THR A 324 11.81 -3.75 10.63
C THR A 324 12.97 -3.62 11.61
N VAL A 325 13.70 -2.51 11.50
CA VAL A 325 14.73 -2.11 12.46
C VAL A 325 14.23 -0.87 13.21
N TYR A 326 13.99 -1.03 14.51
CA TYR A 326 13.66 0.06 15.40
C TYR A 326 14.90 0.53 16.15
N ASP A 327 15.31 1.79 15.93
CA ASP A 327 16.49 2.36 16.59
C ASP A 327 16.40 3.90 16.67
N GLY A 328 17.35 4.54 17.33
CA GLY A 328 17.52 5.99 17.29
C GLY A 328 17.82 6.48 15.85
N CYS A 329 17.18 7.57 15.43
CA CYS A 329 17.28 8.03 14.03
C CYS A 329 18.71 8.44 13.63
N GLY A 330 19.54 8.89 14.59
CA GLY A 330 20.98 9.11 14.34
C GLY A 330 21.72 7.84 13.94
N ILE A 331 21.42 6.72 14.60
CA ILE A 331 21.99 5.39 14.29
C ILE A 331 21.49 4.91 12.93
N LEU A 332 20.18 5.01 12.66
CA LEU A 332 19.56 4.59 11.39
C LEU A 332 20.14 5.36 10.19
N THR A 333 20.25 6.68 10.30
CA THR A 333 20.84 7.51 9.23
C THR A 333 22.34 7.24 9.06
N GLY A 334 23.08 6.99 10.15
CA GLY A 334 24.48 6.56 10.11
C GLY A 334 24.65 5.24 9.35
N ARG A 335 23.80 4.24 9.60
CA ARG A 335 23.77 2.96 8.86
C ARG A 335 23.49 3.17 7.38
N MET A 336 22.48 3.99 7.02
CA MET A 336 22.17 4.29 5.62
C MET A 336 23.35 4.93 4.89
N LYS A 337 24.02 5.91 5.49
CA LYS A 337 25.23 6.55 4.94
C LYS A 337 26.36 5.55 4.76
N THR A 338 26.56 4.63 5.69
CA THR A 338 27.59 3.58 5.60
C THR A 338 27.32 2.62 4.44
N ILE A 339 26.07 2.16 4.28
CA ILE A 339 25.64 1.25 3.20
C ILE A 339 25.88 1.92 1.84
N GLN A 340 25.48 3.18 1.67
CA GLN A 340 25.65 3.91 0.41
C GLN A 340 27.13 4.20 0.09
N ASN A 341 27.94 4.53 1.08
CA ASN A 341 29.38 4.79 0.88
C ASN A 341 30.16 3.53 0.48
N GLN A 342 29.63 2.34 0.76
CA GLN A 342 30.24 1.06 0.36
C GLN A 342 29.71 0.55 -0.98
N ASP A 343 28.92 1.35 -1.68
CA ASP A 343 28.24 0.99 -2.94
C ASP A 343 27.41 -0.31 -2.83
N GLN A 344 26.89 -0.57 -1.64
CA GLN A 344 26.09 -1.75 -1.31
C GLN A 344 24.62 -1.33 -1.19
N SER A 345 23.78 -1.83 -2.08
CA SER A 345 22.32 -1.68 -1.93
C SER A 345 21.72 -2.69 -0.94
N LEU A 346 22.48 -3.74 -0.60
CA LEU A 346 22.01 -4.81 0.29
C LEU A 346 21.84 -4.28 1.71
N GLY A 347 20.61 -4.41 2.23
CA GLY A 347 20.26 -3.94 3.58
C GLY A 347 19.89 -2.47 3.66
N PHE A 348 19.91 -1.72 2.55
CA PHE A 348 19.32 -0.38 2.53
C PHE A 348 17.79 -0.46 2.70
N PRO A 349 17.15 0.44 3.47
CA PRO A 349 15.72 0.35 3.69
C PRO A 349 14.93 0.73 2.42
N ASP A 350 13.83 0.00 2.16
CA ASP A 350 12.80 0.37 1.19
C ASP A 350 11.92 1.50 1.72
N LEU A 351 11.77 1.55 3.06
CA LEU A 351 10.91 2.47 3.77
C LEU A 351 11.63 3.04 4.98
N TYR A 352 11.49 4.34 5.21
CA TYR A 352 12.03 5.02 6.39
C TYR A 352 10.99 5.89 7.05
N MET A 353 10.74 5.67 8.36
CA MET A 353 9.95 6.57 9.20
C MET A 353 10.86 7.20 10.26
N ALA A 354 11.11 8.48 10.13
CA ALA A 354 11.97 9.19 11.08
C ALA A 354 11.21 9.56 12.36
N CYS A 355 11.94 9.83 13.44
CA CYS A 355 11.41 10.42 14.67
C CYS A 355 11.22 11.93 14.53
N ASP A 356 11.93 12.55 13.59
CA ASP A 356 11.83 13.95 13.25
C ASP A 356 12.33 14.19 11.82
N ARG A 357 11.73 15.17 11.15
CA ARG A 357 12.04 15.56 9.77
C ARG A 357 13.53 15.87 9.54
N PHE A 358 14.21 16.42 10.52
CA PHE A 358 15.66 16.70 10.45
C PHE A 358 16.47 15.46 10.02
N TYR A 359 16.10 14.27 10.49
CA TYR A 359 16.83 13.04 10.14
C TYR A 359 16.49 12.53 8.74
N LEU A 360 15.28 12.75 8.25
CA LEU A 360 14.95 12.47 6.85
C LEU A 360 15.70 13.41 5.92
N ASP A 361 15.77 14.71 6.25
CA ASP A 361 16.47 15.70 5.43
C ASP A 361 17.96 15.35 5.25
N ASN A 362 18.60 14.71 6.25
CA ASN A 362 19.99 14.28 6.19
C ASN A 362 20.26 13.13 5.20
N VAL A 363 19.22 12.47 4.70
CA VAL A 363 19.27 11.31 3.80
C VAL A 363 18.28 11.46 2.63
N LYS A 364 17.67 12.62 2.47
CA LYS A 364 16.58 12.91 1.54
C LYS A 364 16.91 12.53 0.08
N GLN A 365 18.17 12.64 -0.33
CA GLN A 365 18.62 12.31 -1.69
C GLN A 365 18.37 10.85 -2.09
N TRP A 366 18.12 9.96 -1.14
CA TRP A 366 17.84 8.54 -1.40
C TRP A 366 16.36 8.17 -1.30
N PHE A 367 15.52 9.14 -0.93
CA PHE A 367 14.10 8.93 -0.70
C PHE A 367 13.24 9.81 -1.61
N GLN A 368 12.02 9.38 -1.80
CA GLN A 368 10.96 10.09 -2.52
C GLN A 368 9.63 9.97 -1.75
N GLU A 369 8.64 10.77 -2.13
CA GLU A 369 7.25 10.64 -1.61
C GLU A 369 7.19 10.74 -0.09
N ASP A 370 7.90 11.71 0.50
CA ASP A 370 7.87 11.92 1.94
C ASP A 370 6.57 12.59 2.39
N VAL A 371 5.93 12.00 3.41
CA VAL A 371 4.68 12.50 4.00
C VAL A 371 4.83 12.60 5.52
N ASP A 372 4.45 13.75 6.07
CA ASP A 372 4.37 13.94 7.53
C ASP A 372 3.14 13.22 8.07
N ILE A 373 3.36 12.09 8.74
CA ILE A 373 2.29 11.23 9.28
C ILE A 373 1.72 11.79 10.56
N SER A 374 2.60 12.21 11.46
CA SER A 374 2.21 12.68 12.81
C SER A 374 3.20 13.68 13.35
N ASP A 375 2.85 14.30 14.44
CA ASP A 375 3.78 14.98 15.32
C ASP A 375 3.54 14.58 16.78
N ILE A 376 4.54 14.82 17.62
CA ILE A 376 4.49 14.47 19.03
C ILE A 376 5.13 15.56 19.87
N GLU A 377 4.48 15.89 20.98
CA GLU A 377 4.98 16.87 21.93
C GLU A 377 6.17 16.30 22.71
N ILE A 378 7.16 17.17 22.94
CA ILE A 378 8.27 16.96 23.87
C ILE A 378 7.86 17.57 25.20
N VAL A 379 7.91 16.78 26.25
CA VAL A 379 7.47 17.16 27.59
C VAL A 379 8.54 16.83 28.63
N MET A 380 8.48 17.51 29.76
CA MET A 380 9.25 17.15 30.94
C MET A 380 8.38 16.24 31.83
N VAL A 381 8.97 15.15 32.31
CA VAL A 381 8.31 14.12 33.14
C VAL A 381 8.93 14.14 34.52
N VAL A 382 8.09 14.16 35.54
CA VAL A 382 8.49 14.15 36.95
C VAL A 382 7.70 13.08 37.73
N PRO A 383 8.18 12.58 38.86
CA PRO A 383 7.41 11.69 39.72
C PRO A 383 6.05 12.28 40.09
N LYS A 384 5.03 11.45 40.24
CA LYS A 384 3.67 11.85 40.62
C LYS A 384 3.66 12.64 41.92
N GLY A 385 3.03 13.82 41.93
CA GLY A 385 2.94 14.70 43.08
C GLY A 385 4.24 15.47 43.38
N SER A 386 5.21 15.51 42.47
CA SER A 386 6.44 16.29 42.65
C SER A 386 6.13 17.78 42.73
N VAL A 387 6.58 18.43 43.82
CA VAL A 387 6.46 19.87 44.03
C VAL A 387 7.78 20.62 43.76
N LEU A 388 8.84 19.88 43.45
CA LEU A 388 10.19 20.44 43.27
C LEU A 388 10.38 21.08 41.89
N ILE A 389 9.67 20.53 40.88
CA ILE A 389 9.85 20.87 39.48
C ILE A 389 8.49 21.21 38.87
N SER A 390 8.31 22.44 38.48
CA SER A 390 7.09 23.00 37.87
C SER A 390 7.36 23.70 36.54
N SER A 391 8.64 23.94 36.24
CA SER A 391 9.07 24.61 35.02
C SER A 391 10.44 24.08 34.55
N PRO A 392 10.81 24.26 33.27
CA PRO A 392 12.13 23.89 32.77
C PRO A 392 13.30 24.52 33.50
N ALA A 393 13.14 25.74 34.00
CA ALA A 393 14.16 26.44 34.78
C ALA A 393 14.49 25.71 36.11
N ASP A 394 13.54 24.96 36.65
CA ASP A 394 13.73 24.20 37.90
C ASP A 394 14.76 23.07 37.76
N LEU A 395 15.07 22.63 36.52
CA LEU A 395 16.14 21.66 36.25
C LEU A 395 17.52 22.17 36.71
N LEU A 396 17.69 23.46 36.84
CA LEU A 396 18.94 24.08 37.30
C LEU A 396 19.07 24.16 38.85
N LYS A 397 18.01 23.80 39.59
CA LYS A 397 18.06 23.80 41.06
C LYS A 397 19.11 22.80 41.57
N PRO A 398 19.85 23.13 42.64
CA PRO A 398 20.79 22.19 43.26
C PRO A 398 20.12 20.90 43.69
N GLY A 399 20.81 19.77 43.50
CA GLY A 399 20.34 18.44 43.87
C GLY A 399 19.31 17.81 42.95
N ILE A 400 18.78 18.50 41.94
CA ILE A 400 17.86 17.91 40.94
C ILE A 400 18.64 17.09 39.95
N ARG A 401 18.30 15.79 39.84
CA ARG A 401 18.88 14.81 38.88
C ARG A 401 18.03 14.77 37.61
N VAL A 402 18.65 14.82 36.45
CA VAL A 402 17.96 14.96 35.16
C VAL A 402 18.42 13.91 34.18
N ALA A 403 17.49 13.27 33.46
CA ALA A 403 17.80 12.43 32.30
C ALA A 403 17.37 13.13 31.00
N ILE A 404 18.28 13.16 30.03
CA ILE A 404 18.03 13.67 28.67
C ILE A 404 18.47 12.65 27.62
N GLY A 405 17.99 12.77 26.39
CA GLY A 405 18.53 12.00 25.28
C GLY A 405 19.93 12.48 24.92
N GLN A 406 20.79 11.57 24.47
CA GLN A 406 22.11 11.91 23.94
C GLN A 406 21.95 12.52 22.54
N PRO A 407 22.42 13.79 22.32
CA PRO A 407 22.10 14.54 21.10
C PRO A 407 22.58 13.91 19.77
N ASP A 408 23.68 13.19 19.79
CA ASP A 408 24.25 12.59 18.58
C ASP A 408 23.71 11.19 18.28
N GLN A 409 23.00 10.57 19.24
CA GLN A 409 22.51 9.18 19.11
C GLN A 409 20.99 9.09 18.89
N CYS A 410 20.21 9.97 19.51
CA CYS A 410 18.76 9.91 19.40
C CYS A 410 18.12 11.29 19.15
N THR A 411 17.02 11.27 18.44
CA THR A 411 16.26 12.47 18.04
C THR A 411 15.82 13.30 19.24
N ILE A 412 15.29 12.65 20.29
CA ILE A 412 14.87 13.38 21.51
C ILE A 412 16.03 14.17 22.12
N GLY A 413 17.25 13.64 22.06
CA GLY A 413 18.44 14.35 22.56
C GLY A 413 18.74 15.61 21.74
N ALA A 414 18.77 15.48 20.41
CA ALA A 414 19.01 16.63 19.53
C ALA A 414 17.92 17.70 19.67
N LEU A 415 16.66 17.29 19.78
CA LEU A 415 15.52 18.20 19.96
C LEU A 415 15.52 18.84 21.36
N THR A 416 15.79 18.05 22.40
CA THR A 416 15.96 18.56 23.78
C THR A 416 17.04 19.60 23.86
N ARG A 417 18.21 19.36 23.26
CA ARG A 417 19.30 20.33 23.19
C ARG A 417 18.83 21.65 22.57
N ARG A 418 18.22 21.60 21.38
CA ARG A 418 17.69 22.80 20.69
C ARG A 418 16.65 23.53 21.55
N LEU A 419 15.74 22.79 22.19
CA LEU A 419 14.69 23.32 23.04
C LEU A 419 15.29 24.08 24.25
N LEU A 420 16.22 23.45 24.94
CA LEU A 420 16.88 24.02 26.12
C LEU A 420 17.89 25.13 25.77
N GLU A 421 18.54 25.09 24.60
CA GLU A 421 19.37 26.17 24.07
C GLU A 421 18.54 27.43 23.79
N ARG A 422 17.37 27.28 23.16
CA ARG A 422 16.42 28.36 22.93
C ARG A 422 15.98 29.04 24.25
N ASP A 423 15.74 28.21 25.25
CA ASP A 423 15.30 28.70 26.56
C ASP A 423 16.48 29.16 27.46
N GLY A 424 17.73 29.11 26.96
CA GLY A 424 18.94 29.54 27.68
C GLY A 424 19.36 28.61 28.83
N ILE A 425 18.86 27.36 28.84
CA ILE A 425 19.01 26.42 29.96
C ILE A 425 20.14 25.40 29.69
N TYR A 426 20.36 25.00 28.43
CA TYR A 426 21.19 23.84 28.10
C TYR A 426 22.62 23.90 28.62
N GLU A 427 23.33 25.00 28.35
CA GLU A 427 24.71 25.19 28.83
C GLU A 427 24.81 25.18 30.37
N SER A 428 23.86 25.82 31.05
CA SER A 428 23.80 25.84 32.51
C SER A 428 23.52 24.47 33.10
N LEU A 429 22.68 23.66 32.44
CA LEU A 429 22.39 22.27 32.83
C LEU A 429 23.64 21.37 32.68
N MET A 430 24.33 21.47 31.54
CA MET A 430 25.56 20.68 31.31
C MET A 430 26.71 21.13 32.23
N LYS A 431 26.81 22.42 32.48
CA LYS A 431 27.79 22.97 33.41
C LYS A 431 27.55 22.56 34.87
N LYS A 432 26.31 22.40 35.27
CA LYS A 432 25.91 21.86 36.57
C LYS A 432 26.52 20.47 36.82
N GLN A 433 26.52 19.60 35.83
CA GLN A 433 27.15 18.27 35.87
C GLN A 433 28.67 18.39 36.10
N LEU A 434 29.34 19.29 35.35
CA LEU A 434 30.79 19.46 35.42
C LEU A 434 31.26 20.10 36.72
N ASP A 435 30.63 21.19 37.15
CA ASP A 435 31.08 22.02 38.26
C ASP A 435 30.69 21.46 39.63
N ARG A 436 29.54 20.76 39.72
CA ARG A 436 28.96 20.32 41.00
C ARG A 436 28.90 18.82 41.17
N GLY A 437 29.21 18.06 40.12
CA GLY A 437 29.04 16.59 40.12
C GLY A 437 27.58 16.15 40.27
N GLU A 438 26.62 17.04 39.97
CA GLU A 438 25.19 16.73 40.00
C GLU A 438 24.81 15.93 38.78
N THR A 439 23.91 14.94 38.95
CA THR A 439 23.63 13.95 37.92
C THR A 439 22.84 14.55 36.77
N VAL A 440 23.45 14.58 35.57
CA VAL A 440 22.78 14.71 34.30
C VAL A 440 23.09 13.44 33.50
N VAL A 441 22.09 12.62 33.19
CA VAL A 441 22.28 11.33 32.53
C VAL A 441 21.84 11.45 31.07
N GLU A 442 22.73 11.12 30.14
CA GLU A 442 22.41 11.04 28.71
C GLU A 442 22.06 9.60 28.32
N LYS A 443 20.92 9.43 27.60
CA LYS A 443 20.40 8.13 27.14
C LYS A 443 20.46 8.03 25.62
N SER A 444 20.84 6.87 25.11
CA SER A 444 20.90 6.59 23.67
C SER A 444 19.53 6.42 23.01
N SER A 445 18.45 6.28 23.78
CA SER A 445 17.09 6.07 23.27
C SER A 445 16.06 6.75 24.19
N SER A 446 15.00 7.28 23.59
CA SER A 446 13.86 7.88 24.32
C SER A 446 13.19 6.90 25.27
N ALA A 447 13.11 5.63 24.89
CA ALA A 447 12.50 4.57 25.70
C ALA A 447 13.15 4.35 27.07
N LEU A 448 14.37 4.87 27.30
CA LEU A 448 15.10 4.74 28.57
C LEU A 448 14.86 5.92 29.54
N LEU A 449 14.19 6.99 29.10
CA LEU A 449 14.05 8.22 29.88
C LEU A 449 12.98 8.12 30.98
N VAL A 450 11.77 7.72 30.61
CA VAL A 450 10.65 7.57 31.56
C VAL A 450 10.92 6.52 32.64
N PRO A 451 11.51 5.34 32.34
CA PRO A 451 11.89 4.35 33.35
C PRO A 451 12.81 4.89 34.45
N ASP A 452 13.73 5.80 34.14
CA ASP A 452 14.63 6.39 35.14
C ASP A 452 13.87 7.25 36.16
N VAL A 453 12.82 7.96 35.74
CA VAL A 453 11.93 8.68 36.63
C VAL A 453 11.13 7.73 37.50
N LEU A 454 10.56 6.67 36.89
CA LEU A 454 9.73 5.69 37.60
C LEU A 454 10.51 4.90 38.67
N THR A 455 11.80 4.67 38.44
CA THR A 455 12.68 3.97 39.41
C THR A 455 13.33 4.91 40.43
N GLY A 456 13.12 6.24 40.30
CA GLY A 456 13.70 7.22 41.19
C GLY A 456 15.21 7.45 40.98
N HIS A 457 15.76 7.03 39.87
CA HIS A 457 17.15 7.30 39.50
C HIS A 457 17.36 8.79 39.20
N VAL A 458 16.36 9.45 38.63
CA VAL A 458 16.33 10.89 38.35
C VAL A 458 15.04 11.54 38.85
N ASP A 459 15.06 12.85 39.04
CA ASP A 459 13.93 13.64 39.52
C ASP A 459 13.12 14.23 38.34
N ALA A 460 13.73 14.30 37.14
CA ALA A 460 13.07 14.71 35.91
C ALA A 460 13.70 14.04 34.70
N ALA A 461 12.91 13.84 33.64
CA ALA A 461 13.39 13.48 32.32
C ALA A 461 12.67 14.30 31.23
N ILE A 462 13.34 14.55 30.10
CA ILE A 462 12.72 15.16 28.93
C ILE A 462 12.46 14.05 27.91
N ALA A 463 11.20 13.80 27.62
CA ALA A 463 10.75 12.66 26.85
C ALA A 463 9.65 13.04 25.84
N TYR A 464 9.32 12.14 24.93
CA TYR A 464 8.12 12.27 24.09
C TYR A 464 6.86 11.96 24.90
N LEU A 465 5.77 12.63 24.59
CA LEU A 465 4.48 12.36 25.22
C LEU A 465 4.06 10.89 25.06
N SER A 466 4.34 10.26 23.90
CA SER A 466 4.05 8.84 23.67
C SER A 466 4.76 7.89 24.63
N ASP A 467 5.99 8.22 25.05
CA ASP A 467 6.75 7.40 26.00
C ASP A 467 6.16 7.50 27.43
N VAL A 468 5.47 8.62 27.70
CA VAL A 468 4.84 8.89 29.00
C VAL A 468 3.47 8.23 29.14
N MET A 469 2.68 8.19 28.05
CA MET A 469 1.28 7.74 28.08
C MET A 469 1.05 6.38 28.77
N PRO A 470 1.87 5.33 28.58
CA PRO A 470 1.70 4.05 29.26
C PRO A 470 1.81 4.13 30.80
N ASN A 471 2.43 5.18 31.33
CA ASN A 471 2.70 5.36 32.76
C ASN A 471 2.12 6.67 33.34
N ARG A 472 1.17 7.30 32.63
CA ARG A 472 0.61 8.62 32.99
C ARG A 472 0.09 8.70 34.42
N GLU A 473 -0.42 7.60 34.97
CA GLU A 473 -0.93 7.53 36.33
C GLU A 473 0.18 7.65 37.41
N LYS A 474 1.43 7.35 37.04
CA LYS A 474 2.59 7.28 37.94
C LYS A 474 3.49 8.52 37.89
N VAL A 475 3.27 9.41 36.92
CA VAL A 475 4.09 10.60 36.69
C VAL A 475 3.22 11.83 36.48
N ASP A 476 3.82 13.01 36.67
CA ASP A 476 3.24 14.27 36.23
C ASP A 476 4.01 14.84 35.02
N ILE A 477 3.29 15.56 34.17
CA ILE A 477 3.80 16.15 32.94
C ILE A 477 3.90 17.65 33.13
N VAL A 478 5.07 18.19 32.80
CA VAL A 478 5.30 19.65 32.74
C VAL A 478 5.57 20.02 31.29
N HIS A 479 4.70 20.85 30.73
CA HIS A 479 4.80 21.31 29.35
C HIS A 479 5.82 22.42 29.20
N PHE A 480 6.53 22.46 28.08
CA PHE A 480 7.34 23.62 27.72
C PHE A 480 6.44 24.76 27.24
N SER A 481 6.93 26.00 27.36
CA SER A 481 6.19 27.16 26.82
C SER A 481 5.98 26.99 25.29
N ALA A 482 4.85 27.48 24.80
CA ALA A 482 4.40 27.32 23.43
C ALA A 482 5.46 27.71 22.39
N GLY A 483 5.68 26.83 21.40
CA GLY A 483 6.50 27.04 20.22
C GLY A 483 7.59 25.98 20.03
N ASN A 484 7.52 25.23 18.92
CA ASN A 484 8.52 24.25 18.43
C ASN A 484 9.00 23.16 19.43
N ASN A 485 8.14 22.72 20.32
CA ASN A 485 8.37 21.58 21.21
C ASN A 485 7.76 20.27 20.66
N VAL A 486 7.62 20.17 19.35
CA VAL A 486 7.10 18.98 18.66
C VAL A 486 8.15 18.37 17.76
N ALA A 487 8.16 17.05 17.70
CA ALA A 487 8.87 16.28 16.69
C ALA A 487 7.88 15.81 15.62
N VAL A 488 8.24 15.95 14.35
CA VAL A 488 7.39 15.56 13.20
C VAL A 488 7.89 14.24 12.65
N GLN A 489 7.02 13.24 12.51
CA GLN A 489 7.36 11.91 12.01
C GLN A 489 7.01 11.78 10.52
N PRO A 490 7.98 12.01 9.61
CA PRO A 490 7.80 11.73 8.19
C PRO A 490 8.00 10.25 7.90
N LEU A 491 7.22 9.74 6.95
CA LEU A 491 7.38 8.43 6.32
C LEU A 491 7.77 8.64 4.85
N SER A 492 8.77 7.91 4.37
CA SER A 492 9.30 8.10 3.03
C SER A 492 9.73 6.80 2.38
N VAL A 493 9.53 6.66 1.06
CA VAL A 493 9.88 5.50 0.24
C VAL A 493 11.24 5.73 -0.41
N ALA A 494 12.11 4.72 -0.39
CA ALA A 494 13.39 4.79 -1.08
C ALA A 494 13.20 4.88 -2.60
N SER A 495 13.96 5.78 -3.25
CA SER A 495 13.86 6.03 -4.69
C SER A 495 14.17 4.79 -5.54
N ASN A 496 15.03 3.89 -5.04
CA ASN A 496 15.43 2.64 -5.70
C ASN A 496 14.60 1.41 -5.28
N SER A 497 13.59 1.57 -4.41
CA SER A 497 12.73 0.44 -4.04
C SER A 497 12.00 -0.15 -5.24
N ARG A 498 11.91 -1.47 -5.30
CA ARG A 498 11.17 -2.22 -6.33
C ARG A 498 9.71 -2.44 -5.97
N HIS A 499 9.29 -1.96 -4.78
CA HIS A 499 8.00 -2.23 -4.17
C HIS A 499 7.21 -0.94 -3.88
N LYS A 500 7.33 0.07 -4.74
CA LYS A 500 6.76 1.41 -4.51
C LYS A 500 5.24 1.39 -4.37
N GLN A 501 4.55 0.62 -5.22
CA GLN A 501 3.08 0.51 -5.16
C GLN A 501 2.62 -0.23 -3.89
N LEU A 502 3.32 -1.28 -3.49
CA LEU A 502 3.08 -1.97 -2.22
C LEU A 502 3.28 -1.02 -1.03
N LEU A 503 4.34 -0.21 -1.05
CA LEU A 503 4.63 0.76 0.01
C LEU A 503 3.62 1.91 0.05
N ARG A 504 3.08 2.36 -1.08
CA ARG A 504 1.96 3.32 -1.12
C ARG A 504 0.72 2.75 -0.43
N ARG A 505 0.40 1.47 -0.60
CA ARG A 505 -0.68 0.82 0.16
C ARG A 505 -0.38 0.72 1.65
N PHE A 506 0.90 0.68 2.06
CA PHE A 506 1.26 0.80 3.47
C PHE A 506 0.94 2.19 4.02
N TYR A 507 1.20 3.27 3.27
CA TYR A 507 0.73 4.62 3.64
C TYR A 507 -0.78 4.65 3.89
N GLU A 508 -1.56 4.08 2.99
CA GLU A 508 -3.02 4.01 3.17
C GLU A 508 -3.42 3.21 4.41
N ALA A 509 -2.70 2.12 4.72
CA ALA A 509 -2.93 1.35 5.93
C ALA A 509 -2.64 2.18 7.20
N VAL A 510 -1.58 3.00 7.19
CA VAL A 510 -1.24 3.93 8.26
C VAL A 510 -2.31 5.00 8.42
N TYR A 511 -2.79 5.59 7.32
CA TYR A 511 -3.83 6.63 7.34
C TYR A 511 -5.15 6.15 7.93
N ARG A 512 -5.51 4.90 7.73
CA ARG A 512 -6.73 4.31 8.31
C ARG A 512 -6.67 4.11 9.82
N GLU A 513 -5.48 4.22 10.42
CA GLU A 513 -5.24 4.00 11.84
C GLU A 513 -4.95 5.30 12.62
N ALA A 514 -5.46 6.46 12.15
CA ALA A 514 -5.26 7.77 12.78
C ALA A 514 -5.57 7.77 14.29
N SER A 515 -6.68 7.15 14.68
CA SER A 515 -7.08 7.03 16.10
C SER A 515 -6.07 6.25 16.96
N SER A 516 -5.33 5.32 16.35
CA SER A 516 -4.27 4.57 17.03
C SER A 516 -3.09 5.49 17.38
N PHE A 517 -2.75 6.44 16.52
CA PHE A 517 -1.73 7.46 16.80
C PHE A 517 -2.16 8.37 17.96
N GLU A 518 -3.38 8.89 17.92
CA GLU A 518 -3.90 9.80 18.97
C GLU A 518 -3.97 9.11 20.34
N SER A 519 -4.39 7.84 20.37
CA SER A 519 -4.45 7.07 21.61
C SER A 519 -3.08 6.85 22.27
N LYS A 520 -2.00 6.98 21.48
CA LYS A 520 -0.61 6.85 21.94
C LYS A 520 0.07 8.20 22.20
N GLY A 521 -0.66 9.31 22.12
CA GLY A 521 -0.14 10.65 22.39
C GLY A 521 0.54 11.33 21.19
N PHE A 522 0.36 10.81 19.99
CA PHE A 522 0.71 11.52 18.77
C PHE A 522 -0.48 12.36 18.29
N HIS A 523 -0.19 13.46 17.65
CA HIS A 523 -1.16 14.21 16.86
C HIS A 523 -1.04 13.74 15.40
N PHE A 524 -2.12 13.15 14.86
CA PHE A 524 -2.12 12.63 13.48
C PHE A 524 -2.34 13.79 12.49
N ARG A 525 -1.51 13.83 11.45
CA ARG A 525 -1.59 14.84 10.39
C ARG A 525 -2.43 14.34 9.23
N HIS A 526 -3.58 14.97 9.01
CA HIS A 526 -4.47 14.64 7.91
C HIS A 526 -3.95 15.21 6.57
N GLY A 527 -2.93 14.57 6.00
CA GLY A 527 -2.31 14.99 4.74
C GLY A 527 -2.85 14.26 3.52
N HIS A 528 -4.15 14.03 3.39
CA HIS A 528 -4.76 13.33 2.24
C HIS A 528 -4.58 14.06 0.89
N GLU A 529 -4.26 15.34 0.89
CA GLU A 529 -4.01 16.11 -0.36
C GLU A 529 -2.62 15.84 -0.96
N ALA A 530 -1.65 15.37 -0.18
CA ALA A 530 -0.26 15.21 -0.65
C ALA A 530 -0.04 13.98 -1.53
N VAL A 531 -0.75 12.87 -1.30
CA VAL A 531 -0.61 11.64 -2.10
C VAL A 531 -1.27 11.82 -3.47
N SER A 532 -2.41 12.51 -3.54
CA SER A 532 -3.09 12.81 -4.80
C SER A 532 -2.37 13.90 -5.63
N SER A 533 -1.62 14.79 -4.98
CA SER A 533 -0.85 15.83 -5.67
C SER A 533 0.47 15.30 -6.27
N ALA A 534 1.09 14.29 -5.66
CA ALA A 534 2.26 13.63 -6.23
C ALA A 534 1.91 12.86 -7.51
N GLU A 535 0.71 12.29 -7.60
CA GLU A 535 0.20 11.66 -8.84
C GLU A 535 -0.13 12.70 -9.92
N ARG A 536 -0.59 13.90 -9.56
CA ARG A 536 -0.86 15.00 -10.52
C ARG A 536 0.42 15.64 -11.04
N SER A 537 1.46 15.77 -10.21
CA SER A 537 2.77 16.33 -10.63
C SER A 537 3.60 15.37 -11.48
N ALA A 538 3.31 14.06 -11.46
CA ALA A 538 3.95 13.08 -12.36
C ALA A 538 3.22 12.94 -13.71
N ALA A 539 2.10 13.65 -13.89
CA ALA A 539 1.28 13.67 -15.11
C ALA A 539 1.44 14.97 -15.92
N GLU A 540 2.17 15.97 -15.39
CA GLU A 540 2.68 17.14 -16.13
C GLU A 540 4.15 16.89 -16.55
#